data_c7cfbf13bc362a9e3172ba6bdbe647da
#
_entry.id   c7cfbf13bc362a9e3172ba6bdbe647da
#
_cell.length_a   1.000
_cell.length_b   1.000
_cell.length_c   1.000
_cell.angle_alpha   90.00
_cell.angle_beta   90.00
_cell.angle_gamma   90.00
#
_symmetry.space_group_name_H-M   'P 1'
#
loop_
_entity.id
_entity.type
_entity.pdbx_description
1 polymer ?
#
loop_
_entity_poly.entity_id
_entity_poly.type
_entity_poly.pdbx_seq_one_letter_code
_entity_poly.pdbx_strand_id
1 'polypeptide(L)'
;RDWSSDVCSSDLVYDMISMKYAGALATIEIGTTVDIENELVIIGSNGRVTIPNDWWNTGYFEANISGKEFLKRYSFNFEGNGFRYLLQELMIMIRDKRTECTRLFYDESVKIIEILETINRKDNS
;
A
#
# COMPACT_ATOMS: atom_id res chain seq x y z
N ARG A 1 5.98 14.56 14.04
CA ARG A 1 5.22 13.44 13.44
C ARG A 1 5.35 12.26 14.39
N ASP A 2 4.33 12.08 15.19
CA ASP A 2 4.29 10.95 16.12
C ASP A 2 3.67 9.76 15.38
N TRP A 3 4.48 8.80 15.01
CA TRP A 3 4.02 7.48 14.67
C TRP A 3 4.56 6.51 15.73
N SER A 4 3.69 5.70 16.28
CA SER A 4 4.06 4.59 17.13
C SER A 4 3.78 3.31 16.35
N SER A 5 4.77 2.45 16.21
CA SER A 5 4.57 1.08 15.75
C SER A 5 4.67 0.18 16.98
N ASP A 6 3.62 -0.57 17.23
CA ASP A 6 3.68 -1.71 18.15
C ASP A 6 3.96 -2.93 17.29
N VAL A 7 5.20 -3.42 17.33
CA VAL A 7 5.61 -4.67 16.70
C VAL A 7 5.68 -5.71 17.80
N CYS A 8 4.90 -6.75 17.67
CA CYS A 8 4.99 -7.91 18.56
C CYS A 8 6.00 -8.88 17.93
N SER A 9 7.24 -8.85 18.43
CA SER A 9 8.32 -9.74 17.98
C SER A 9 8.27 -11.06 18.75
N SER A 10 8.11 -12.13 18.03
CA SER A 10 8.57 -13.47 18.42
C SER A 10 8.86 -14.21 17.10
N ASP A 11 9.52 -15.36 17.10
CA ASP A 11 9.79 -16.24 15.95
C ASP A 11 8.56 -16.54 15.07
N LEU A 12 7.76 -15.54 14.85
CA LEU A 12 6.38 -15.56 14.37
C LEU A 12 6.34 -15.26 12.88
N VAL A 13 5.86 -16.14 12.36
CA VAL A 13 4.83 -16.47 11.45
C VAL A 13 3.78 -15.36 11.16
N TYR A 14 3.63 -14.34 12.03
CA TYR A 14 2.62 -13.29 11.93
C TYR A 14 3.04 -12.01 12.63
N ASP A 15 3.06 -10.90 11.89
CA ASP A 15 3.38 -9.56 12.38
C ASP A 15 2.23 -8.59 12.11
N MET A 16 2.00 -7.67 13.05
CA MET A 16 1.07 -6.57 12.90
C MET A 16 1.77 -5.23 13.11
N ILE A 17 1.71 -4.37 12.12
CA ILE A 17 2.31 -3.04 12.14
C ILE A 17 1.19 -2.00 12.11
N SER A 18 1.16 -1.12 13.12
CA SER A 18 0.21 0.01 13.15
C SER A 18 0.94 1.33 13.05
N MET A 19 0.50 2.18 12.12
CA MET A 19 1.06 3.51 11.86
C MET A 19 -0.01 4.57 12.10
N LYS A 20 0.26 5.48 13.04
CA LYS A 20 -0.66 6.58 13.37
C LYS A 20 -0.23 7.88 12.68
N TYR A 21 -1.17 8.51 12.00
CA TYR A 21 -1.03 9.81 11.36
C TYR A 21 -1.98 10.83 11.97
N ALA A 22 -1.80 12.11 11.70
CA ALA A 22 -2.60 13.19 12.27
C ALA A 22 -4.13 13.11 11.99
N GLY A 23 -4.55 12.33 11.02
CA GLY A 23 -5.97 12.17 10.67
C GLY A 23 -6.30 10.77 10.14
N ALA A 24 -5.39 9.81 10.31
CA ALA A 24 -5.53 8.46 9.78
C ALA A 24 -4.81 7.43 10.64
N LEU A 25 -5.24 6.18 10.51
CA LEU A 25 -4.57 5.01 11.03
C LEU A 25 -4.36 4.05 9.88
N ALA A 26 -3.17 3.48 9.76
CA ALA A 26 -2.89 2.37 8.86
C ALA A 26 -2.46 1.16 9.68
N THR A 27 -2.96 -0.01 9.31
CA THR A 27 -2.57 -1.30 9.89
C THR A 27 -2.14 -2.21 8.76
N ILE A 28 -1.02 -2.88 8.93
CA ILE A 28 -0.48 -3.88 8.01
C ILE A 28 -0.36 -5.18 8.79
N GLU A 29 -0.90 -6.24 8.23
CA GLU A 29 -0.76 -7.60 8.76
C GLU A 29 0.09 -8.40 7.79
N ILE A 30 1.09 -9.10 8.30
CA ILE A 30 2.02 -9.91 7.52
C ILE A 30 2.05 -11.30 8.12
N GLY A 31 1.76 -12.32 7.32
CA GLY A 31 1.83 -13.72 7.74
C GLY A 31 2.64 -14.57 6.76
N THR A 32 3.53 -15.42 7.27
CA THR A 32 4.33 -16.34 6.45
C THR A 32 3.82 -17.78 6.47
N THR A 33 3.14 -18.20 7.54
CA THR A 33 2.56 -19.53 7.68
C THR A 33 1.07 -19.51 8.04
N VAL A 34 0.48 -18.31 8.13
CA VAL A 34 -0.95 -18.09 8.35
C VAL A 34 -1.57 -17.66 7.01
N ASP A 35 -2.67 -18.27 6.66
CA ASP A 35 -3.46 -17.87 5.48
C ASP A 35 -4.22 -16.59 5.80
N ILE A 36 -3.69 -15.46 5.34
CA ILE A 36 -4.27 -14.12 5.53
C ILE A 36 -4.81 -13.66 4.18
N GLU A 37 -5.99 -13.07 4.19
CA GLU A 37 -6.54 -12.41 3.00
C GLU A 37 -5.65 -11.22 2.62
N ASN A 38 -5.03 -11.30 1.43
CA ASN A 38 -4.18 -10.24 0.86
C ASN A 38 -5.03 -9.12 0.27
N GLU A 39 -5.92 -8.53 1.05
CA GLU A 39 -6.76 -7.42 0.63
C GLU A 39 -6.21 -6.06 1.11
N LEU A 40 -6.54 -5.00 0.39
CA LEU A 40 -6.33 -3.63 0.83
C LEU A 40 -7.68 -2.94 1.03
N VAL A 41 -7.92 -2.43 2.23
CA VAL A 41 -9.14 -1.71 2.58
C VAL A 41 -8.83 -0.28 2.97
N ILE A 42 -9.49 0.67 2.32
CA ILE A 42 -9.42 2.09 2.66
C ILE A 42 -10.79 2.51 3.18
N ILE A 43 -10.84 2.98 4.42
CA ILE A 43 -12.07 3.44 5.07
C ILE A 43 -11.96 4.94 5.31
N GLY A 44 -12.94 5.68 4.80
CA GLY A 44 -13.08 7.11 4.99
C GLY A 44 -14.45 7.48 5.54
N SER A 45 -14.62 8.75 5.92
CA SER A 45 -15.90 9.28 6.40
C SER A 45 -17.04 9.16 5.38
N ASN A 46 -16.70 9.15 4.09
CA ASN A 46 -17.66 9.16 2.99
C ASN A 46 -17.81 7.80 2.29
N GLY A 47 -17.16 6.76 2.77
CA GLY A 47 -17.26 5.44 2.18
C GLY A 47 -16.05 4.56 2.40
N ARG A 48 -16.08 3.41 1.73
CA ARG A 48 -15.04 2.38 1.79
C ARG A 48 -14.63 1.97 0.39
N VAL A 49 -13.35 1.74 0.19
CA VAL A 49 -12.80 1.10 -1.00
C VAL A 49 -12.17 -0.21 -0.58
N THR A 50 -12.48 -1.29 -1.29
CA THR A 50 -11.90 -2.61 -1.08
C THR A 50 -11.20 -3.05 -2.37
N ILE A 51 -9.95 -3.40 -2.25
CA ILE A 51 -9.14 -4.01 -3.29
C ILE A 51 -8.95 -5.46 -2.85
N PRO A 52 -9.52 -6.44 -3.57
CA PRO A 52 -9.57 -7.82 -3.12
C PRO A 52 -8.19 -8.49 -3.20
N ASN A 53 -8.19 -9.76 -2.86
CA ASN A 53 -7.03 -10.62 -2.77
C ASN A 53 -6.00 -10.39 -3.89
N ASP A 54 -4.73 -10.39 -3.53
CA ASP A 54 -3.61 -9.95 -4.35
C ASP A 54 -3.74 -8.48 -4.79
N TRP A 55 -4.00 -7.60 -3.82
CA TRP A 55 -4.25 -6.17 -4.05
C TRP A 55 -3.19 -5.49 -4.92
N TRP A 56 -1.95 -5.99 -4.95
CA TRP A 56 -0.86 -5.50 -5.79
C TRP A 56 -0.96 -5.93 -7.27
N ASN A 57 -1.84 -6.89 -7.60
CA ASN A 57 -2.01 -7.44 -8.96
C ASN A 57 -3.49 -7.67 -9.31
N THR A 58 -4.39 -6.90 -8.73
CA THR A 58 -5.82 -7.04 -8.98
C THR A 58 -6.26 -6.41 -10.28
N GLY A 59 -7.33 -6.93 -10.90
CA GLY A 59 -7.98 -6.35 -12.08
C GLY A 59 -9.19 -5.47 -11.75
N TYR A 60 -9.55 -5.27 -10.48
CA TYR A 60 -10.67 -4.42 -10.08
C TYR A 60 -10.56 -3.97 -8.63
N PHE A 61 -11.31 -2.94 -8.31
CA PHE A 61 -11.62 -2.55 -6.93
C PHE A 61 -13.10 -2.24 -6.77
N GLU A 62 -13.57 -2.26 -5.55
CA GLU A 62 -14.96 -1.99 -5.21
C GLU A 62 -15.05 -0.76 -4.30
N ALA A 63 -15.98 0.13 -4.61
CA ALA A 63 -16.24 1.32 -3.80
C ALA A 63 -17.68 1.30 -3.30
N ASN A 64 -17.85 1.46 -1.99
CA ASN A 64 -19.12 1.72 -1.34
C ASN A 64 -19.12 3.16 -0.82
N ILE A 65 -20.04 3.97 -1.31
CA ILE A 65 -20.17 5.37 -0.91
C ILE A 65 -21.31 5.48 0.11
N SER A 66 -21.04 6.09 1.26
CA SER A 66 -22.04 6.29 2.31
C SER A 66 -23.31 6.98 1.77
N GLY A 67 -24.45 6.42 2.10
CA GLY A 67 -25.76 6.91 1.62
C GLY A 67 -26.17 6.41 0.22
N LYS A 68 -25.38 5.53 -0.41
CA LYS A 68 -25.76 4.82 -1.64
C LYS A 68 -25.88 3.33 -1.38
N GLU A 69 -26.96 2.72 -1.86
CA GLU A 69 -27.22 1.29 -1.65
C GLU A 69 -26.37 0.34 -2.49
N PHE A 70 -25.55 0.87 -3.42
CA PHE A 70 -24.83 -0.02 -4.35
C PHE A 70 -23.32 0.05 -4.14
N LEU A 71 -22.76 -1.13 -4.13
CA LEU A 71 -21.34 -1.37 -4.33
C LEU A 71 -21.01 -1.11 -5.81
N LYS A 72 -20.10 -0.20 -6.10
CA LYS A 72 -19.65 0.06 -7.47
C LYS A 72 -18.30 -0.60 -7.70
N ARG A 73 -18.25 -1.50 -8.68
CA ARG A 73 -17.00 -2.14 -9.12
C ARG A 73 -16.40 -1.36 -10.27
N TYR A 74 -15.09 -1.14 -10.18
CA TYR A 74 -14.26 -0.53 -11.21
C TYR A 74 -13.25 -1.57 -11.69
N SER A 75 -13.43 -2.04 -12.91
CA SER A 75 -12.56 -3.06 -13.51
C SER A 75 -11.61 -2.41 -14.51
N PHE A 76 -10.40 -2.96 -14.59
CA PHE A 76 -9.37 -2.55 -15.53
C PHE A 76 -8.54 -3.77 -15.93
N ASN A 77 -7.93 -3.70 -17.11
CA ASN A 77 -7.05 -4.75 -17.59
C ASN A 77 -5.63 -4.21 -17.67
N PHE A 78 -4.68 -4.93 -17.10
CA PHE A 78 -3.27 -4.68 -17.32
C PHE A 78 -2.82 -5.39 -18.60
N GLU A 79 -2.10 -4.69 -19.47
CA GLU A 79 -1.44 -5.28 -20.62
C GLU A 79 -0.04 -5.78 -20.23
N GLY A 80 0.15 -7.07 -20.20
CA GLY A 80 1.39 -7.70 -19.78
C GLY A 80 1.61 -7.62 -18.27
N ASN A 81 2.85 -7.43 -17.85
CA ASN A 81 3.24 -7.29 -16.45
C ASN A 81 3.54 -5.82 -16.09
N GLY A 82 3.67 -5.52 -14.80
CA GLY A 82 3.94 -4.18 -14.27
C GLY A 82 5.21 -3.51 -14.82
N PHE A 83 6.17 -4.28 -15.29
CA PHE A 83 7.42 -3.80 -15.88
C PHE A 83 7.21 -2.91 -17.12
N ARG A 84 6.18 -3.19 -17.90
CA ARG A 84 5.81 -2.36 -19.07
C ARG A 84 5.52 -0.93 -18.65
N TYR A 85 4.77 -0.72 -17.60
CA TYR A 85 4.38 0.61 -17.12
C TYR A 85 5.56 1.37 -16.52
N LEU A 86 6.47 0.65 -15.85
CA LEU A 86 7.72 1.21 -15.37
C LEU A 86 8.60 1.71 -16.52
N LEU A 87 8.76 0.91 -17.56
CA LEU A 87 9.51 1.29 -18.76
C LEU A 87 8.87 2.47 -19.50
N GLN A 88 7.56 2.52 -19.60
CA GLN A 88 6.85 3.67 -20.19
C GLN A 88 7.13 4.96 -19.43
N GLU A 89 7.04 4.94 -18.10
CA GLU A 89 7.37 6.12 -17.28
C GLU A 89 8.84 6.54 -17.43
N LEU A 90 9.75 5.59 -17.45
CA LEU A 90 11.17 5.86 -17.68
C LEU A 90 11.42 6.52 -19.04
N MET A 91 10.78 6.04 -20.10
CA MET A 91 10.88 6.65 -21.44
C MET A 91 10.33 8.09 -21.46
N ILE A 92 9.22 8.34 -20.75
CA ILE A 92 8.68 9.69 -20.61
C ILE A 92 9.66 10.60 -19.87
N MET A 93 10.25 10.13 -18.77
CA MET A 93 11.24 10.88 -18.01
C MET A 93 12.45 11.24 -18.86
N ILE A 94 12.99 10.29 -19.62
CA ILE A 94 14.14 10.53 -20.52
C ILE A 94 13.79 11.57 -21.60
N ARG A 95 12.65 11.40 -22.27
CA ARG A 95 12.17 12.32 -23.31
C ARG A 95 12.01 13.73 -22.78
N ASP A 96 11.42 13.87 -21.59
CA ASP A 96 11.10 15.15 -20.97
C ASP A 96 12.27 15.70 -20.16
N LYS A 97 13.43 15.02 -20.16
CA LYS A 97 14.65 15.38 -19.41
C LYS A 97 14.40 15.56 -17.91
N ARG A 98 13.48 14.75 -17.36
CA ARG A 98 13.19 14.74 -15.92
C ARG A 98 14.13 13.78 -15.21
N THR A 99 14.60 14.17 -14.03
CA THR A 99 15.46 13.35 -13.17
C THR A 99 14.67 12.62 -12.08
N GLU A 100 13.40 12.94 -11.94
CA GLU A 100 12.53 12.39 -10.90
C GLU A 100 11.16 11.95 -11.48
N CYS A 101 10.65 10.83 -10.98
CA CYS A 101 9.34 10.32 -11.31
C CYS A 101 8.25 11.15 -10.62
N THR A 102 7.20 11.54 -11.36
CA THR A 102 6.07 12.30 -10.80
C THR A 102 5.05 11.43 -10.06
N ARG A 103 5.15 10.11 -10.19
CA ARG A 103 4.26 9.16 -9.53
C ARG A 103 4.79 8.68 -8.18
N LEU A 104 6.11 8.77 -7.98
CA LEU A 104 6.79 8.44 -6.74
C LEU A 104 8.01 9.36 -6.62
N PHE A 105 7.89 10.39 -5.80
CA PHE A 105 8.97 11.35 -5.55
C PHE A 105 10.08 10.75 -4.67
N TYR A 106 11.29 11.27 -4.78
CA TYR A 106 12.44 10.83 -3.96
C TYR A 106 12.13 10.93 -2.46
N ASP A 107 11.49 12.02 -2.03
CA ASP A 107 11.10 12.21 -0.63
C ASP A 107 10.16 11.11 -0.12
N GLU A 108 9.27 10.61 -0.98
CA GLU A 108 8.36 9.50 -0.63
C GLU A 108 9.13 8.20 -0.52
N SER A 109 10.06 7.94 -1.45
CA SER A 109 10.93 6.76 -1.41
C SER A 109 11.80 6.74 -0.14
N VAL A 110 12.37 7.90 0.24
CA VAL A 110 13.14 8.03 1.49
C VAL A 110 12.28 7.73 2.70
N LYS A 111 11.06 8.27 2.77
CA LYS A 111 10.12 8.00 3.87
C LYS A 111 9.75 6.52 3.98
N ILE A 112 9.56 5.84 2.85
CA ILE A 112 9.28 4.39 2.84
C ILE A 112 10.46 3.64 3.47
N ILE A 113 11.69 3.96 3.07
CA ILE A 113 12.89 3.31 3.63
C ILE A 113 13.04 3.61 5.14
N GLU A 114 12.81 4.84 5.58
CA GLU A 114 12.82 5.20 7.01
C GLU A 114 11.83 4.38 7.84
N ILE A 115 10.62 4.14 7.30
CA ILE A 115 9.62 3.29 7.93
C ILE A 115 10.13 1.85 8.03
N LEU A 116 10.64 1.29 6.93
CA LEU A 116 11.18 -0.08 6.90
C LEU A 116 12.35 -0.26 7.87
N GLU A 117 13.30 0.70 7.91
CA GLU A 117 14.40 0.65 8.87
C GLU A 117 13.94 0.68 10.32
N THR A 118 12.88 1.42 10.60
CA THR A 118 12.37 1.51 11.96
C THR A 118 11.67 0.23 12.40
N ILE A 119 10.96 -0.42 11.49
CA ILE A 119 10.37 -1.75 11.73
C ILE A 119 11.51 -2.73 12.04
N ASN A 120 12.50 -2.84 11.16
CA ASN A 120 13.63 -3.76 11.32
C ASN A 120 14.44 -3.54 12.62
N ARG A 121 14.56 -2.31 13.09
CA ARG A 121 15.27 -2.03 14.37
C ARG A 121 14.49 -2.51 15.58
N LYS A 122 13.17 -2.51 15.53
CA LYS A 122 12.33 -2.99 16.63
C LYS A 122 12.32 -4.52 16.72
N ASP A 123 12.39 -5.21 15.58
CA ASP A 123 12.49 -6.67 15.57
C ASP A 123 13.81 -7.21 16.14
N ASN A 124 14.85 -6.38 16.17
CA ASN A 124 16.18 -6.75 16.68
C ASN A 124 16.44 -6.27 18.13
N SER A 125 15.45 -5.76 18.84
CA SER A 125 15.55 -5.24 20.21
C SER A 125 14.83 -6.12 21.21
#